data_e4746fea51e8a6e15875601b389a1ced
#
_entry.id   e4746fea51e8a6e15875601b389a1ced
#
_cell.length_a   1.000
_cell.length_b   1.000
_cell.length_c   1.000
_cell.angle_alpha   90.00
_cell.angle_beta   90.00
_cell.angle_gamma   90.00
#
_symmetry.space_group_name_H-M   'P 1'
#
loop_
_entity.id
_entity.type
_entity.pdbx_description
1 polymer ?
#
loop_
_entity_poly.entity_id
_entity_poly.type
_entity_poly.pdbx_seq_one_letter_code
_entity_poly.pdbx_strand_id
1 'polypeptide(L)'
;FALNYLSRLRPFRNVDDTLGVIYTHGFAGLMGGILVGIFADPNMAVFYTTSKSGLVATGSAPGLIHGNLTLLKWQVLAAAWVIVWSGCITFILLKLVGLFVPLRMSREAMEIGDVAEHGHEVYPSDVPSLGYPNGVPGLSTGAGQTPAPTTA
;
A
#
# COMPACT_ATOMS: atom_id res chain seq x y z
N PHE A 1 6.59 -14.49 3.74
CA PHE A 1 5.62 -15.52 3.27
C PHE A 1 4.57 -14.89 2.36
N ALA A 2 3.76 -13.94 2.86
CA ALA A 2 2.65 -13.34 2.12
C ALA A 2 3.10 -12.75 0.77
N LEU A 3 4.15 -11.95 0.72
CA LEU A 3 4.68 -11.37 -0.51
C LEU A 3 5.03 -12.43 -1.56
N ASN A 4 5.70 -13.51 -1.15
CA ASN A 4 6.22 -14.49 -2.09
C ASN A 4 5.18 -15.51 -2.58
N TYR A 5 4.13 -15.77 -1.81
CA TYR A 5 3.13 -16.79 -2.13
C TYR A 5 1.80 -16.18 -2.55
N LEU A 6 1.25 -15.20 -1.81
CA LEU A 6 -0.03 -14.60 -2.17
C LEU A 6 0.04 -13.82 -3.49
N SER A 7 1.16 -13.14 -3.77
CA SER A 7 1.34 -12.41 -5.02
C SER A 7 1.20 -13.27 -6.27
N ARG A 8 1.44 -14.57 -6.16
CA ARG A 8 1.33 -15.54 -7.26
C ARG A 8 -0.09 -16.08 -7.46
N LEU A 9 -0.97 -15.89 -6.48
CA LEU A 9 -2.33 -16.39 -6.52
C LEU A 9 -3.25 -15.41 -7.26
N ARG A 10 -4.27 -15.94 -7.94
CA ARG A 10 -5.38 -15.12 -8.40
C ARG A 10 -6.22 -14.68 -7.18
N PRO A 11 -6.69 -13.42 -7.12
CA PRO A 11 -6.63 -12.32 -8.08
C PRO A 11 -5.36 -11.46 -8.01
N PHE A 12 -4.49 -11.67 -7.02
CA PHE A 12 -3.36 -10.78 -6.70
C PHE A 12 -2.30 -10.71 -7.81
N ARG A 13 -2.12 -11.78 -8.58
CA ARG A 13 -1.12 -11.84 -9.67
C ARG A 13 -1.31 -10.76 -10.73
N ASN A 14 -2.51 -10.25 -10.90
CA ASN A 14 -2.85 -9.23 -11.91
C ASN A 14 -2.87 -7.81 -11.33
N VAL A 15 -2.50 -7.64 -10.06
CA VAL A 15 -2.43 -6.34 -9.39
C VAL A 15 -0.98 -5.90 -9.37
N ASP A 16 -0.74 -4.69 -9.86
CA ASP A 16 0.56 -4.04 -9.76
C ASP A 16 0.70 -3.45 -8.34
N ASP A 17 1.40 -4.19 -7.50
CA ASP A 17 1.71 -3.83 -6.11
C ASP A 17 3.23 -3.85 -5.94
N THR A 18 3.90 -2.93 -6.62
CA THR A 18 5.36 -2.84 -6.68
C THR A 18 6.01 -2.76 -5.30
N LEU A 19 5.41 -2.01 -4.37
CA LEU A 19 5.90 -1.86 -2.99
C LEU A 19 5.40 -2.95 -2.04
N GLY A 20 4.53 -3.84 -2.50
CA GLY A 20 3.98 -4.92 -1.68
C GLY A 20 3.05 -4.43 -0.56
N VAL A 21 2.37 -3.29 -0.75
CA VAL A 21 1.52 -2.64 0.28
C VAL A 21 0.37 -3.55 0.72
N ILE A 22 -0.23 -4.29 -0.21
CA ILE A 22 -1.29 -5.26 0.11
C ILE A 22 -0.79 -6.30 1.11
N TYR A 23 0.43 -6.79 0.93
CA TYR A 23 0.99 -7.88 1.73
C TYR A 23 1.58 -7.38 3.05
N THR A 24 2.27 -6.22 3.02
CA THR A 24 2.98 -5.69 4.19
C THR A 24 2.08 -4.90 5.13
N HIS A 25 1.05 -4.24 4.63
CA HIS A 25 0.13 -3.42 5.42
C HIS A 25 -1.27 -4.04 5.48
N GLY A 26 -1.88 -4.35 4.34
CA GLY A 26 -3.23 -4.91 4.30
C GLY A 26 -3.32 -6.25 5.02
N PHE A 27 -2.51 -7.22 4.60
CA PHE A 27 -2.53 -8.56 5.19
C PHE A 27 -2.00 -8.57 6.63
N ALA A 28 -0.90 -7.85 6.90
CA ALA A 28 -0.34 -7.77 8.25
C ALA A 28 -1.28 -7.06 9.23
N GLY A 29 -1.93 -5.97 8.80
CA GLY A 29 -2.92 -5.26 9.61
C GLY A 29 -4.15 -6.11 9.91
N LEU A 30 -4.67 -6.84 8.91
CA LEU A 30 -5.78 -7.77 9.10
C LEU A 30 -5.42 -8.88 10.10
N MET A 31 -4.24 -9.49 9.94
CA MET A 31 -3.73 -10.52 10.86
C MET A 31 -3.59 -9.96 12.28
N GLY A 32 -3.01 -8.75 12.42
CA GLY A 32 -2.88 -8.08 13.73
C GLY A 32 -4.22 -7.88 14.42
N GLY A 33 -5.23 -7.39 13.69
CA GLY A 33 -6.60 -7.23 14.22
C GLY A 33 -7.21 -8.56 14.69
N ILE A 34 -7.07 -9.62 13.90
CA ILE A 34 -7.57 -10.96 14.29
C ILE A 34 -6.82 -11.49 15.52
N LEU A 35 -5.50 -11.32 15.57
CA LEU A 35 -4.69 -11.77 16.70
C LEU A 35 -5.06 -11.03 18.00
N VAL A 36 -5.41 -9.74 17.94
CA VAL A 36 -5.97 -9.03 19.08
C VAL A 36 -7.27 -9.69 19.56
N GLY A 37 -8.15 -10.07 18.63
CA GLY A 37 -9.39 -10.78 18.96
C GLY A 37 -9.16 -12.13 19.65
N ILE A 38 -8.02 -12.76 19.38
CA ILE A 38 -7.65 -14.07 19.98
C ILE A 38 -6.92 -13.88 21.31
N PHE A 39 -5.91 -13.02 21.38
CA PHE A 39 -4.93 -12.96 22.46
C PHE A 39 -5.15 -11.83 23.46
N ALA A 40 -6.17 -10.97 23.31
CA ALA A 40 -6.39 -9.85 24.22
C ALA A 40 -6.52 -10.31 25.67
N ASP A 41 -5.65 -9.77 26.54
CA ASP A 41 -5.68 -10.03 27.98
C ASP A 41 -6.70 -9.08 28.64
N PRO A 42 -7.66 -9.61 29.44
CA PRO A 42 -8.66 -8.79 30.11
C PRO A 42 -8.07 -7.77 31.12
N ASN A 43 -6.85 -7.98 31.60
CA ASN A 43 -6.17 -7.04 32.46
C ASN A 43 -5.50 -5.88 31.73
N MET A 44 -5.21 -6.06 30.43
CA MET A 44 -4.57 -5.06 29.56
C MET A 44 -5.58 -4.33 28.69
N ALA A 45 -6.62 -5.00 28.21
CA ALA A 45 -7.68 -4.44 27.36
C ALA A 45 -8.83 -3.92 28.24
N VAL A 46 -8.62 -2.79 28.91
CA VAL A 46 -9.59 -2.17 29.82
C VAL A 46 -10.19 -0.93 29.21
N PHE A 47 -11.52 -0.84 29.22
CA PHE A 47 -12.27 0.34 28.81
C PHE A 47 -12.50 1.28 29.98
N TYR A 48 -12.30 2.57 29.74
CA TYR A 48 -12.53 3.61 30.70
C TYR A 48 -13.65 4.54 30.24
N THR A 49 -14.47 4.98 31.16
CA THR A 49 -15.43 6.06 30.96
C THR A 49 -15.12 7.23 31.85
N THR A 50 -15.46 8.44 31.39
CA THR A 50 -15.31 9.64 32.20
C THR A 50 -16.51 9.77 33.14
N SER A 51 -16.23 9.78 34.43
CA SER A 51 -17.20 10.08 35.51
C SER A 51 -16.86 11.43 36.14
N LYS A 52 -17.78 11.96 36.97
CA LYS A 52 -17.54 13.19 37.75
C LYS A 52 -16.32 13.07 38.69
N SER A 53 -15.94 11.84 39.06
CA SER A 53 -14.78 11.52 39.89
C SER A 53 -13.49 11.18 39.11
N GLY A 54 -13.49 11.32 37.77
CA GLY A 54 -12.36 10.99 36.89
C GLY A 54 -12.62 9.78 36.01
N LEU A 55 -11.54 9.17 35.47
CA LEU A 55 -11.61 7.96 34.63
C LEU A 55 -11.92 6.74 35.50
N VAL A 56 -12.99 6.03 35.14
CA VAL A 56 -13.41 4.79 35.84
C VAL A 56 -13.37 3.64 34.83
N ALA A 57 -12.75 2.53 35.20
CA ALA A 57 -12.77 1.30 34.41
C ALA A 57 -14.20 0.74 34.36
N THR A 58 -14.74 0.57 33.14
CA THR A 58 -16.12 0.11 32.93
C THR A 58 -16.21 -1.30 32.41
N GLY A 59 -15.13 -1.86 31.95
CA GLY A 59 -15.10 -3.23 31.41
C GLY A 59 -13.76 -3.60 30.84
N SER A 60 -13.63 -4.87 30.50
CA SER A 60 -12.47 -5.40 29.76
C SER A 60 -12.92 -6.16 28.52
N ALA A 61 -12.01 -6.36 27.58
CA ALA A 61 -12.26 -7.09 26.35
C ALA A 61 -11.37 -8.35 26.29
N PRO A 62 -11.77 -9.44 26.96
CA PRO A 62 -11.02 -10.70 26.88
C PRO A 62 -11.07 -11.28 25.48
N GLY A 63 -9.93 -11.79 25.02
CA GLY A 63 -9.81 -12.50 23.76
C GLY A 63 -10.32 -13.93 23.84
N LEU A 64 -10.24 -14.63 22.69
CA LEU A 64 -10.72 -16.01 22.56
C LEU A 64 -10.04 -16.97 23.55
N ILE A 65 -8.73 -16.82 23.78
CA ILE A 65 -7.99 -17.68 24.73
C ILE A 65 -8.47 -17.53 26.19
N HIS A 66 -9.16 -16.45 26.49
CA HIS A 66 -9.83 -16.21 27.79
C HIS A 66 -11.31 -16.62 27.78
N GLY A 67 -11.72 -17.43 26.79
CA GLY A 67 -13.07 -17.99 26.70
C GLY A 67 -14.14 -17.03 26.15
N ASN A 68 -13.76 -15.88 25.58
CA ASN A 68 -14.72 -14.92 25.03
C ASN A 68 -14.54 -14.72 23.51
N LEU A 69 -15.53 -15.15 22.74
CA LEU A 69 -15.55 -15.03 21.28
C LEU A 69 -15.99 -13.63 20.80
N THR A 70 -16.56 -12.81 21.69
CA THR A 70 -17.20 -11.55 21.30
C THR A 70 -16.23 -10.58 20.65
N LEU A 71 -15.04 -10.41 21.23
CA LEU A 71 -14.02 -9.52 20.68
C LEU A 71 -13.57 -9.98 19.28
N LEU A 72 -13.31 -11.26 19.10
CA LEU A 72 -12.93 -11.81 17.80
C LEU A 72 -14.02 -11.59 16.74
N LYS A 73 -15.28 -11.81 17.08
CA LYS A 73 -16.42 -11.53 16.19
C LYS A 73 -16.42 -10.07 15.74
N TRP A 74 -16.25 -9.14 16.67
CA TRP A 74 -16.22 -7.72 16.34
C TRP A 74 -15.00 -7.32 15.54
N GLN A 75 -13.83 -7.90 15.77
CA GLN A 75 -12.63 -7.68 14.95
C GLN A 75 -12.84 -8.14 13.50
N VAL A 76 -13.43 -9.31 13.30
CA VAL A 76 -13.72 -9.83 11.95
C VAL A 76 -14.77 -8.96 11.25
N LEU A 77 -15.85 -8.58 11.93
CA LEU A 77 -16.87 -7.70 11.37
C LEU A 77 -16.33 -6.32 11.02
N ALA A 78 -15.54 -5.73 11.90
CA ALA A 78 -14.91 -4.44 11.68
C ALA A 78 -13.94 -4.49 10.47
N ALA A 79 -13.13 -5.53 10.39
CA ALA A 79 -12.23 -5.74 9.25
C ALA A 79 -13.00 -5.87 7.93
N ALA A 80 -14.06 -6.68 7.91
CA ALA A 80 -14.92 -6.84 6.73
C ALA A 80 -15.57 -5.50 6.33
N TRP A 81 -16.08 -4.76 7.30
CA TRP A 81 -16.68 -3.44 7.08
C TRP A 81 -15.67 -2.46 6.48
N VAL A 82 -14.48 -2.35 7.06
CA VAL A 82 -13.41 -1.45 6.57
C VAL A 82 -13.00 -1.80 5.15
N ILE A 83 -12.81 -3.10 4.84
CA ILE A 83 -12.45 -3.55 3.49
C ILE A 83 -13.53 -3.15 2.48
N VAL A 84 -14.79 -3.45 2.77
CA VAL A 84 -15.91 -3.15 1.86
C VAL A 84 -16.07 -1.63 1.71
N TRP A 85 -16.12 -0.90 2.81
CA TRP A 85 -16.29 0.54 2.81
C TRP A 85 -15.16 1.25 2.06
N SER A 86 -13.91 0.98 2.42
CA SER A 86 -12.75 1.60 1.77
C SER A 86 -12.68 1.23 0.29
N GLY A 87 -12.94 -0.03 -0.07
CA GLY A 87 -12.98 -0.46 -1.45
C GLY A 87 -14.05 0.25 -2.27
N CYS A 88 -15.27 0.35 -1.75
CA CYS A 88 -16.37 1.04 -2.42
C CYS A 88 -16.08 2.53 -2.60
N ILE A 89 -15.64 3.21 -1.53
CA ILE A 89 -15.35 4.65 -1.60
C ILE A 89 -14.18 4.92 -2.55
N THR A 90 -13.10 4.16 -2.45
CA THR A 90 -11.96 4.30 -3.37
C THR A 90 -12.37 4.08 -4.81
N PHE A 91 -13.18 3.05 -5.10
CA PHE A 91 -13.68 2.80 -6.44
C PHE A 91 -14.51 3.97 -6.98
N ILE A 92 -15.43 4.50 -6.17
CA ILE A 92 -16.27 5.65 -6.56
C ILE A 92 -15.39 6.88 -6.82
N LEU A 93 -14.45 7.18 -5.92
CA LEU A 93 -13.56 8.33 -6.06
C LEU A 93 -12.68 8.22 -7.31
N LEU A 94 -12.09 7.05 -7.57
CA LEU A 94 -11.30 6.83 -8.77
C LEU A 94 -12.15 6.98 -10.05
N LYS A 95 -13.39 6.51 -10.04
CA LYS A 95 -14.30 6.73 -11.18
C LYS A 95 -14.61 8.21 -11.40
N LEU A 96 -14.86 8.94 -10.33
CA LEU A 96 -15.11 10.39 -10.41
C LEU A 96 -13.87 11.16 -10.90
N VAL A 97 -12.70 10.89 -10.35
CA VAL A 97 -11.45 11.53 -10.79
C VAL A 97 -11.14 11.18 -12.24
N GLY A 98 -11.35 9.93 -12.64
CA GLY A 98 -11.14 9.46 -14.01
C GLY A 98 -12.03 10.11 -15.07
N LEU A 99 -13.10 10.86 -14.67
CA LEU A 99 -13.89 11.67 -15.57
C LEU A 99 -13.17 12.98 -15.98
N PHE A 100 -12.24 13.43 -15.15
CA PHE A 100 -11.56 14.73 -15.34
C PHE A 100 -10.09 14.57 -15.69
N VAL A 101 -9.45 13.51 -15.20
CA VAL A 101 -8.01 13.27 -15.36
C VAL A 101 -7.78 11.82 -15.78
N PRO A 102 -6.96 11.55 -16.80
CA PRO A 102 -6.56 10.18 -17.15
C PRO A 102 -5.79 9.57 -15.97
N LEU A 103 -6.32 8.48 -15.41
CA LEU A 103 -5.72 7.80 -14.24
C LEU A 103 -4.58 6.86 -14.62
N ARG A 104 -4.33 6.66 -15.90
CA ARG A 104 -3.32 5.74 -16.38
C ARG A 104 -2.47 6.41 -17.45
N MET A 105 -1.18 6.21 -17.36
CA MET A 105 -0.23 6.64 -18.38
C MET A 105 -0.49 5.92 -19.70
N SER A 106 -0.02 6.52 -20.82
CA SER A 106 -0.03 5.85 -22.12
C SER A 106 0.87 4.60 -22.09
N ARG A 107 0.62 3.64 -22.97
CA ARG A 107 1.47 2.44 -23.06
C ARG A 107 2.91 2.79 -23.37
N GLU A 108 3.12 3.75 -24.25
CA GLU A 108 4.46 4.25 -24.60
C GLU A 108 5.18 4.83 -23.38
N ALA A 109 4.50 5.67 -22.59
CA ALA A 109 5.08 6.23 -21.37
C ALA A 109 5.40 5.15 -20.32
N MET A 110 4.56 4.11 -20.20
CA MET A 110 4.83 2.97 -19.32
C MET A 110 6.03 2.11 -19.79
N GLU A 111 6.26 2.01 -21.08
CA GLU A 111 7.41 1.27 -21.62
C GLU A 111 8.72 2.06 -21.45
N ILE A 112 8.67 3.38 -21.54
CA ILE A 112 9.81 4.28 -21.29
C ILE A 112 10.14 4.34 -19.80
N GLY A 113 9.11 4.24 -18.92
CA GLY A 113 9.25 4.27 -17.48
C GLY A 113 9.52 5.68 -16.93
N ASP A 114 10.37 5.77 -15.91
CA ASP A 114 10.63 6.99 -15.13
C ASP A 114 11.08 8.17 -15.97
N VAL A 115 11.80 7.93 -17.07
CA VAL A 115 12.27 8.98 -17.98
C VAL A 115 11.11 9.72 -18.66
N ALA A 116 10.01 9.03 -18.94
CA ALA A 116 8.83 9.66 -19.55
C ALA A 116 8.12 10.63 -18.60
N GLU A 117 8.16 10.36 -17.29
CA GLU A 117 7.49 11.18 -16.26
C GLU A 117 8.41 12.29 -15.76
N HIS A 118 9.67 11.97 -15.49
CA HIS A 118 10.61 12.87 -14.82
C HIS A 118 11.60 13.56 -15.77
N GLY A 119 11.65 13.16 -17.04
CA GLY A 119 12.57 13.73 -18.04
C GLY A 119 14.04 13.35 -17.86
N HIS A 120 14.37 12.56 -16.82
CA HIS A 120 15.73 12.07 -16.55
C HIS A 120 15.67 10.74 -15.80
N GLU A 121 16.73 9.95 -15.87
CA GLU A 121 16.88 8.76 -15.03
C GLU A 121 17.05 9.15 -13.57
N VAL A 122 16.20 8.63 -12.70
CA VAL A 122 16.25 8.88 -11.25
C VAL A 122 17.35 8.05 -10.60
N TYR A 123 17.59 6.85 -11.12
CA TYR A 123 18.68 5.97 -10.70
C TYR A 123 19.63 5.74 -11.86
N PRO A 124 20.94 6.04 -11.72
CA PRO A 124 21.91 5.66 -12.72
C PRO A 124 21.86 4.13 -12.87
N SER A 125 21.59 3.66 -14.08
CA SER A 125 21.61 2.24 -14.39
C SER A 125 23.06 1.76 -14.37
N ASP A 126 23.39 0.82 -13.48
CA ASP A 126 24.65 0.08 -13.50
C ASP A 126 24.80 -0.82 -14.76
N VAL A 127 23.76 -0.88 -15.55
CA VAL A 127 23.71 -1.60 -16.82
C VAL A 127 23.83 -0.56 -17.93
N PRO A 128 24.81 -0.69 -18.86
CA PRO A 128 24.87 0.17 -20.04
C PRO A 128 23.50 0.17 -20.70
N SER A 129 22.94 1.36 -20.91
CA SER A 129 21.57 1.58 -21.40
C SER A 129 21.28 0.66 -22.58
N LEU A 130 20.53 -0.40 -22.35
CA LEU A 130 20.04 -1.28 -23.39
C LEU A 130 19.04 -0.45 -24.22
N GLY A 131 19.57 0.30 -25.20
CA GLY A 131 18.79 0.54 -26.37
C GLY A 131 18.29 1.91 -26.74
N TYR A 132 18.73 3.00 -26.16
CA TYR A 132 18.48 4.32 -26.75
C TYR A 132 19.78 5.08 -27.06
N PRO A 133 20.56 4.65 -28.05
CA PRO A 133 21.81 5.32 -28.42
C PRO A 133 21.61 6.75 -28.92
N ASN A 134 20.40 7.15 -29.25
CA ASN A 134 20.04 8.46 -29.82
C ASN A 134 19.03 9.26 -29.01
N GLY A 135 18.86 8.95 -27.68
CA GLY A 135 17.84 9.59 -26.86
C GLY A 135 16.44 9.02 -27.06
N VAL A 136 15.56 9.28 -26.11
CA VAL A 136 14.16 8.83 -26.16
C VAL A 136 13.44 9.59 -27.29
N PRO A 137 12.75 8.94 -28.23
CA PRO A 137 12.00 9.62 -29.25
C PRO A 137 10.95 10.55 -28.63
N GLY A 138 11.01 11.82 -28.95
CA GLY A 138 10.09 12.84 -28.45
C GLY A 138 10.57 13.67 -27.26
N LEU A 139 11.70 13.33 -26.63
CA LEU A 139 12.35 14.19 -25.64
C LEU A 139 13.41 15.05 -26.36
N SER A 140 13.19 16.36 -26.44
CA SER A 140 14.24 17.29 -26.81
C SER A 140 15.31 17.27 -25.71
N THR A 141 16.50 16.76 -25.99
CA THR A 141 17.65 16.91 -25.14
C THR A 141 17.99 18.41 -25.04
N GLY A 142 17.42 19.07 -24.03
CA GLY A 142 17.82 20.41 -23.64
C GLY A 142 19.31 20.41 -23.33
N ALA A 143 20.07 21.17 -24.10
CA ALA A 143 21.50 21.35 -24.08
C ALA A 143 22.06 21.45 -22.66
N GLY A 144 23.05 20.63 -22.32
CA GLY A 144 23.82 20.82 -21.11
C GLY A 144 24.68 19.67 -20.60
N GLN A 145 25.06 18.71 -21.46
CA GLN A 145 26.18 17.84 -21.09
C GLN A 145 27.46 18.33 -21.76
N THR A 146 28.20 19.16 -21.04
CA THR A 146 29.62 19.39 -21.35
C THR A 146 30.39 18.08 -21.15
N PRO A 147 31.11 17.58 -22.15
CA PRO A 147 31.95 16.40 -21.98
C PRO A 147 33.03 16.70 -20.93
N ALA A 148 33.24 15.76 -20.02
CA ALA A 148 34.30 15.81 -19.06
C ALA A 148 35.65 15.91 -19.78
N PRO A 149 36.63 16.72 -19.27
CA PRO A 149 37.91 16.84 -19.89
C PRO A 149 38.67 15.51 -19.81
N THR A 150 39.05 14.99 -20.96
CA THR A 150 40.01 13.89 -21.08
C THR A 150 41.36 14.36 -20.58
N THR A 151 41.77 13.90 -19.41
CA THR A 151 43.16 14.04 -18.94
C THR A 151 44.05 13.09 -19.72
N ALA A 152 44.99 13.66 -20.44
CA ALA A 152 46.11 12.97 -21.06
C ALA A 152 47.08 12.43 -20.00
#